data_32059a1d272ffffc07a5521aa6256ae6
#
_entry.id   32059a1d272ffffc07a5521aa6256ae6
#
_cell.length_a   1.000
_cell.length_b   1.000
_cell.length_c   1.000
_cell.angle_alpha   90.00
_cell.angle_beta   90.00
_cell.angle_gamma   90.00
#
_symmetry.space_group_name_H-M   'P 1'
#
loop_
_entity.id
_entity.type
_entity.pdbx_description
1 polymer ?
#
loop_
_entity_poly.entity_id
_entity_poly.type
_entity_poly.pdbx_seq_one_letter_code
_entity_poly.pdbx_strand_id
1 'polypeptide(L)'
;MFDNKLMPNMIGSYGPWAAESAASWERRLSFLNPEWEHIDQWREAARNKVSELLAGPRIAIDLAGTVRVLRRYTFDDLEIEELAWQLPYGPETEAIFLKPTGSEGPLPGILALHDHAAVKYFGKQKILRTSPNIHPFIEQHQQMYYGGVAWANALARRGYGVLVHDVFPFESRKIKAAELPGHVVQRMMSTADEVEELTPEDLKKSYVITDYEVDEQEHSDRIEDYNAFAAQHEDIIAKSLISAGYTWPGVFVAEDRAALDVLCSRTDVDSQRVGCCGLSLGGLRSDYLAGLDDRIRCSVTVGFMTTWRDLILNNCYTHTWMLYIPLLSRYMDFPDVLGMRAPLPSLVLATEEDPLFNTEEVKRALNALEQVYGKAGSPENFSWAIHPGPHQFERTMQTQAFEWLDRHLGQGE
;
A
#
# COMPACT_ATOMS: atom_id res chain seq x y z
N MET A 1 4.05 3.46 42.45
CA MET A 1 2.98 2.46 42.40
C MET A 1 2.08 2.90 41.26
N PHE A 2 2.27 2.35 40.10
CA PHE A 2 1.35 2.62 38.98
C PHE A 2 0.09 1.84 39.26
N ASP A 3 -1.05 2.53 39.16
CA ASP A 3 -2.39 1.96 39.32
C ASP A 3 -2.60 0.95 38.19
N ASN A 4 -2.44 -0.34 38.51
CA ASN A 4 -2.40 -1.47 37.57
C ASN A 4 -3.82 -1.88 37.18
N LYS A 5 -4.69 -0.94 36.78
CA LYS A 5 -5.87 -1.27 36.02
C LYS A 5 -5.41 -1.70 34.64
N LEU A 6 -5.41 -3.02 34.41
CA LEU A 6 -5.20 -3.57 33.06
C LEU A 6 -6.21 -2.89 32.11
N MET A 7 -5.71 -1.98 31.29
CA MET A 7 -6.50 -1.44 30.20
C MET A 7 -6.77 -2.57 29.21
N PRO A 8 -8.02 -2.73 28.72
CA PRO A 8 -8.31 -3.69 27.67
C PRO A 8 -7.35 -3.50 26.47
N ASN A 9 -6.84 -4.60 25.94
CA ASN A 9 -5.96 -4.61 24.79
C ASN A 9 -6.16 -5.90 23.98
N MET A 10 -5.49 -6.03 22.84
CA MET A 10 -5.75 -7.08 21.85
C MET A 10 -5.49 -8.50 22.34
N ILE A 11 -4.58 -8.69 23.29
CA ILE A 11 -4.21 -10.01 23.83
C ILE A 11 -4.34 -10.10 25.36
N GLY A 12 -5.23 -9.28 25.93
CA GLY A 12 -5.56 -9.32 27.36
C GLY A 12 -4.35 -9.10 28.27
N SER A 13 -4.17 -9.97 29.28
CA SER A 13 -3.09 -9.87 30.26
C SER A 13 -1.68 -9.98 29.66
N TYR A 14 -1.54 -10.45 28.44
CA TYR A 14 -0.24 -10.55 27.73
C TYR A 14 0.14 -9.21 27.03
N GLY A 15 -0.80 -8.29 26.82
CA GLY A 15 -0.55 -7.04 26.09
C GLY A 15 0.51 -6.17 26.75
N PRO A 16 0.47 -5.86 28.06
CA PRO A 16 1.51 -5.10 28.73
C PRO A 16 2.91 -5.72 28.60
N TRP A 17 3.01 -7.04 28.76
CA TRP A 17 4.27 -7.76 28.56
C TRP A 17 4.79 -7.63 27.13
N ALA A 18 3.92 -7.79 26.12
CA ALA A 18 4.33 -7.68 24.71
C ALA A 18 4.79 -6.26 24.36
N ALA A 19 4.07 -5.24 24.86
CA ALA A 19 4.42 -3.83 24.65
C ALA A 19 5.72 -3.43 25.35
N GLU A 20 5.94 -3.91 26.58
CA GLU A 20 7.18 -3.70 27.34
C GLU A 20 8.36 -4.39 26.65
N SER A 21 8.15 -5.64 26.18
CA SER A 21 9.15 -6.36 25.40
C SER A 21 9.50 -5.59 24.12
N ALA A 22 8.51 -5.12 23.37
CA ALA A 22 8.75 -4.34 22.17
C ALA A 22 9.46 -3.00 22.44
N ALA A 23 9.19 -2.37 23.57
CA ALA A 23 9.88 -1.16 24.01
C ALA A 23 11.31 -1.41 24.50
N SER A 24 11.59 -2.62 25.02
CA SER A 24 12.92 -3.02 25.52
C SER A 24 13.89 -3.44 24.41
N TRP A 25 13.39 -3.72 23.20
CA TRP A 25 14.26 -3.94 22.06
C TRP A 25 15.10 -2.68 21.81
N GLU A 26 16.39 -2.81 21.75
CA GLU A 26 17.34 -1.70 21.52
C GLU A 26 17.18 -1.03 20.15
N ARG A 27 16.21 -1.45 19.33
CA ARG A 27 15.98 -0.96 17.95
C ARG A 27 17.29 -0.53 17.28
N ARG A 28 18.22 -1.46 17.20
CA ARG A 28 19.61 -1.21 16.73
C ARG A 28 19.69 -0.58 15.36
N LEU A 29 18.64 -0.72 14.57
CA LEU A 29 18.54 -0.14 13.25
C LEU A 29 17.58 1.06 13.19
N SER A 30 17.31 1.73 14.32
CA SER A 30 16.80 3.09 14.28
C SER A 30 17.97 4.06 14.07
N PHE A 31 17.83 5.02 13.16
CA PHE A 31 18.84 6.07 12.97
C PHE A 31 19.01 6.95 14.21
N LEU A 32 18.00 6.99 15.07
CA LEU A 32 18.06 7.74 16.34
C LEU A 32 18.95 7.06 17.39
N ASN A 33 19.36 5.81 17.17
CA ASN A 33 20.35 5.17 18.02
C ASN A 33 21.69 5.94 17.91
N PRO A 34 22.34 6.30 19.05
CA PRO A 34 23.60 7.03 19.05
C PRO A 34 24.76 6.33 18.32
N GLU A 35 24.71 5.02 18.16
CA GLU A 35 25.73 4.26 17.42
C GLU A 35 25.83 4.65 15.92
N TRP A 36 24.76 5.21 15.35
CA TRP A 36 24.73 5.64 13.97
C TRP A 36 25.08 7.13 13.85
N GLU A 37 26.30 7.41 13.42
CA GLU A 37 26.77 8.79 13.16
C GLU A 37 26.45 9.24 11.71
N HIS A 38 26.53 8.31 10.76
CA HIS A 38 26.38 8.57 9.32
C HIS A 38 25.17 7.87 8.74
N ILE A 39 24.32 8.66 8.06
CA ILE A 39 23.06 8.16 7.52
C ILE A 39 23.26 7.08 6.43
N ASP A 40 24.31 7.17 5.62
CA ASP A 40 24.55 6.21 4.52
C ASP A 40 24.91 4.82 5.05
N GLN A 41 25.73 4.75 6.10
CA GLN A 41 26.10 3.48 6.78
C GLN A 41 24.85 2.85 7.44
N TRP A 42 24.07 3.68 8.13
CA TRP A 42 22.81 3.21 8.72
C TRP A 42 21.84 2.72 7.65
N ARG A 43 21.63 3.52 6.60
CA ARG A 43 20.71 3.19 5.49
C ARG A 43 21.05 1.86 4.85
N GLU A 44 22.32 1.61 4.57
CA GLU A 44 22.78 0.33 4.02
C GLU A 44 22.42 -0.84 4.95
N ALA A 45 22.76 -0.75 6.23
CA ALA A 45 22.48 -1.77 7.23
C ALA A 45 20.96 -1.99 7.41
N ALA A 46 20.19 -0.89 7.49
CA ALA A 46 18.74 -0.91 7.65
C ALA A 46 18.05 -1.53 6.43
N ARG A 47 18.40 -1.10 5.21
CA ARG A 47 17.84 -1.65 3.96
C ARG A 47 18.14 -3.13 3.78
N ASN A 48 19.36 -3.55 4.11
CA ASN A 48 19.73 -4.97 4.05
C ASN A 48 18.86 -5.79 5.01
N LYS A 49 18.66 -5.32 6.24
CA LYS A 49 17.82 -6.03 7.21
C LYS A 49 16.34 -6.01 6.83
N VAL A 50 15.80 -4.88 6.37
CA VAL A 50 14.40 -4.82 5.89
C VAL A 50 14.20 -5.74 4.70
N SER A 51 15.11 -5.74 3.73
CA SER A 51 15.03 -6.63 2.55
C SER A 51 15.10 -8.10 2.92
N GLU A 52 15.95 -8.46 3.90
CA GLU A 52 16.04 -9.82 4.45
C GLU A 52 14.70 -10.25 5.09
N LEU A 53 14.11 -9.38 5.92
CA LEU A 53 12.89 -9.71 6.66
C LEU A 53 11.62 -9.62 5.80
N LEU A 54 11.61 -8.76 4.78
CA LEU A 54 10.54 -8.74 3.77
C LEU A 54 10.44 -10.08 3.05
N ALA A 55 11.57 -10.74 2.82
CA ALA A 55 11.60 -12.05 2.18
C ALA A 55 10.70 -12.08 0.91
N GLY A 56 10.81 -11.04 0.06
CA GLY A 56 10.00 -10.92 -1.15
C GLY A 56 10.46 -11.86 -2.27
N PRO A 57 9.58 -12.20 -3.22
CA PRO A 57 9.95 -12.97 -4.39
C PRO A 57 10.95 -12.21 -5.26
N ARG A 58 11.88 -12.92 -5.87
CA ARG A 58 12.81 -12.34 -6.85
C ARG A 58 12.14 -12.25 -8.21
N ILE A 59 12.04 -11.02 -8.73
CA ILE A 59 11.60 -10.76 -10.09
C ILE A 59 12.83 -10.47 -10.94
N ALA A 60 13.40 -11.51 -11.52
CA ALA A 60 14.65 -11.44 -12.29
C ALA A 60 14.38 -11.50 -13.81
N ILE A 61 13.39 -10.74 -14.28
CA ILE A 61 13.00 -10.63 -15.69
C ILE A 61 13.08 -9.16 -16.12
N ASP A 62 13.46 -8.94 -17.37
CA ASP A 62 13.34 -7.62 -18.00
C ASP A 62 11.87 -7.34 -18.32
N LEU A 63 11.18 -6.73 -17.37
CA LEU A 63 9.76 -6.38 -17.53
C LEU A 63 9.55 -5.34 -18.64
N ALA A 64 10.46 -4.40 -18.79
CA ALA A 64 10.32 -3.33 -19.79
C ALA A 64 10.09 -3.86 -21.21
N GLY A 65 10.79 -4.95 -21.57
CA GLY A 65 10.63 -5.62 -22.86
C GLY A 65 9.38 -6.49 -23.00
N THR A 66 8.65 -6.74 -21.90
CA THR A 66 7.49 -7.66 -21.89
C THR A 66 6.15 -6.95 -21.68
N VAL A 67 6.17 -5.65 -21.37
CA VAL A 67 4.94 -4.86 -21.21
C VAL A 67 4.15 -4.81 -22.52
N ARG A 68 2.89 -5.20 -22.46
CA ARG A 68 1.96 -5.13 -23.59
C ARG A 68 1.02 -3.96 -23.39
N VAL A 69 0.83 -3.16 -24.44
CA VAL A 69 -0.22 -2.16 -24.49
C VAL A 69 -1.47 -2.84 -25.03
N LEU A 70 -2.49 -2.95 -24.19
CA LEU A 70 -3.76 -3.58 -24.55
C LEU A 70 -4.65 -2.61 -25.35
N ARG A 71 -4.74 -1.36 -24.88
CA ARG A 71 -5.53 -0.29 -25.52
C ARG A 71 -4.87 1.06 -25.35
N ARG A 72 -5.14 1.97 -26.30
CA ARG A 72 -4.82 3.40 -26.22
C ARG A 72 -6.04 4.22 -26.62
N TYR A 73 -6.37 5.24 -25.84
CA TYR A 73 -7.48 6.14 -26.13
C TYR A 73 -7.31 7.45 -25.33
N THR A 74 -8.21 8.39 -25.57
CA THR A 74 -8.26 9.65 -24.82
C THR A 74 -9.55 9.75 -24.03
N PHE A 75 -9.47 10.25 -22.82
CA PHE A 75 -10.61 10.54 -21.98
C PHE A 75 -10.24 11.68 -21.01
N ASP A 76 -11.11 12.69 -20.89
CA ASP A 76 -11.01 13.78 -19.92
C ASP A 76 -9.65 14.50 -19.99
N ASP A 77 -9.25 14.89 -21.22
CA ASP A 77 -7.99 15.55 -21.58
C ASP A 77 -6.71 14.73 -21.25
N LEU A 78 -6.85 13.44 -21.05
CA LEU A 78 -5.74 12.50 -20.82
C LEU A 78 -5.60 11.49 -21.96
N GLU A 79 -4.35 11.19 -22.30
CA GLU A 79 -3.99 9.97 -23.01
C GLU A 79 -3.92 8.83 -22.02
N ILE A 80 -4.61 7.72 -22.33
CA ILE A 80 -4.73 6.55 -21.48
C ILE A 80 -4.18 5.33 -22.20
N GLU A 81 -3.29 4.62 -21.53
CA GLU A 81 -2.82 3.31 -21.98
C GLU A 81 -3.19 2.25 -20.94
N GLU A 82 -3.91 1.23 -21.38
CA GLU A 82 -4.12 -0.01 -20.64
C GLU A 82 -2.93 -0.93 -20.90
N LEU A 83 -2.24 -1.30 -19.82
CA LEU A 83 -1.01 -2.08 -19.87
C LEU A 83 -1.20 -3.42 -19.18
N ALA A 84 -0.47 -4.44 -19.62
CA ALA A 84 -0.35 -5.71 -18.91
C ALA A 84 1.07 -6.26 -19.00
N TRP A 85 1.49 -6.95 -17.93
CA TRP A 85 2.74 -7.70 -17.89
C TRP A 85 2.62 -8.93 -17.01
N GLN A 86 3.43 -9.96 -17.31
CA GLN A 86 3.46 -11.20 -16.53
C GLN A 86 4.62 -11.18 -15.55
N LEU A 87 4.31 -11.40 -14.27
CA LEU A 87 5.30 -11.71 -13.25
C LEU A 87 5.62 -13.21 -13.25
N PRO A 88 6.71 -13.65 -12.61
CA PRO A 88 7.04 -15.09 -12.51
C PRO A 88 6.00 -15.93 -11.77
N TYR A 89 4.97 -15.31 -11.18
CA TYR A 89 3.94 -15.95 -10.38
C TYR A 89 2.59 -15.23 -10.53
N GLY A 90 1.52 -15.96 -10.30
CA GLY A 90 0.14 -15.48 -10.34
C GLY A 90 -0.35 -15.05 -11.72
N PRO A 91 -1.54 -14.44 -11.80
CA PRO A 91 -2.07 -13.90 -13.05
C PRO A 91 -1.28 -12.68 -13.53
N GLU A 92 -1.55 -12.24 -14.77
CA GLU A 92 -0.94 -11.01 -15.30
C GLU A 92 -1.33 -9.80 -14.42
N THR A 93 -0.39 -8.87 -14.27
CA THR A 93 -0.64 -7.57 -13.65
C THR A 93 -1.18 -6.64 -14.73
N GLU A 94 -2.33 -6.06 -14.49
CA GLU A 94 -2.84 -4.97 -15.31
C GLU A 94 -2.55 -3.62 -14.66
N ALA A 95 -2.35 -2.61 -15.51
CA ALA A 95 -2.09 -1.24 -15.09
C ALA A 95 -2.69 -0.24 -16.06
N ILE A 96 -2.87 0.98 -15.58
CA ILE A 96 -3.25 2.13 -16.40
C ILE A 96 -2.14 3.17 -16.32
N PHE A 97 -1.68 3.64 -17.47
CA PHE A 97 -0.81 4.79 -17.57
C PHE A 97 -1.61 5.98 -18.11
N LEU A 98 -1.48 7.13 -17.43
CA LEU A 98 -2.19 8.37 -17.72
C LEU A 98 -1.17 9.49 -17.95
N LYS A 99 -1.37 10.32 -18.97
CA LYS A 99 -0.63 11.58 -19.16
C LYS A 99 -1.50 12.63 -19.85
N PRO A 100 -1.19 13.94 -19.75
CA PRO A 100 -1.93 14.97 -20.46
C PRO A 100 -1.89 14.76 -21.97
N THR A 101 -3.02 15.00 -22.65
CA THR A 101 -3.08 14.98 -24.11
C THR A 101 -2.16 16.02 -24.72
N GLY A 102 -1.38 15.65 -25.73
CA GLY A 102 -0.45 16.54 -26.41
C GLY A 102 0.75 16.99 -25.59
N SER A 103 1.07 16.30 -24.49
CA SER A 103 2.30 16.58 -23.74
C SER A 103 3.54 16.31 -24.58
N GLU A 104 4.50 17.21 -24.54
CA GLU A 104 5.78 17.10 -25.24
C GLU A 104 6.91 16.77 -24.24
N GLY A 105 7.80 15.85 -24.65
CA GLY A 105 8.97 15.44 -23.87
C GLY A 105 8.65 14.53 -22.67
N PRO A 106 9.69 14.12 -21.93
CA PRO A 106 9.53 13.28 -20.74
C PRO A 106 8.92 14.06 -19.57
N LEU A 107 7.84 13.53 -19.00
CA LEU A 107 7.14 14.09 -17.84
C LEU A 107 7.70 13.53 -16.52
N PRO A 108 7.61 14.27 -15.41
CA PRO A 108 7.82 13.64 -14.11
C PRO A 108 6.83 12.50 -13.92
N GLY A 109 7.29 11.40 -13.30
CA GLY A 109 6.51 10.17 -13.14
C GLY A 109 5.94 10.02 -11.74
N ILE A 110 4.72 9.51 -11.61
CA ILE A 110 4.14 9.12 -10.33
C ILE A 110 3.68 7.67 -10.37
N LEU A 111 4.17 6.87 -9.43
CA LEU A 111 3.55 5.59 -9.12
C LEU A 111 2.44 5.82 -8.10
N ALA A 112 1.20 5.76 -8.57
CA ALA A 112 0.01 5.99 -7.74
C ALA A 112 -0.48 4.65 -7.17
N LEU A 113 -0.52 4.55 -5.84
CA LEU A 113 -0.71 3.30 -5.11
C LEU A 113 -2.10 3.29 -4.46
N HIS A 114 -2.95 2.34 -4.88
CA HIS A 114 -4.32 2.21 -4.38
C HIS A 114 -4.38 1.69 -2.94
N ASP A 115 -5.46 2.00 -2.26
CA ASP A 115 -5.80 1.59 -0.90
C ASP A 115 -6.26 0.12 -0.79
N HIS A 116 -6.41 -0.35 0.45
CA HIS A 116 -7.01 -1.64 0.79
C HIS A 116 -8.54 -1.54 0.92
N ALA A 117 -9.02 -0.75 1.85
CA ALA A 117 -10.43 -0.49 2.21
C ALA A 117 -11.32 -1.76 2.27
N ALA A 118 -10.75 -2.92 2.57
CA ALA A 118 -11.40 -4.23 2.53
C ALA A 118 -12.03 -4.60 1.15
N VAL A 119 -11.64 -3.90 0.07
CA VAL A 119 -12.14 -4.08 -1.28
C VAL A 119 -11.05 -4.66 -2.15
N LYS A 120 -11.06 -5.99 -2.34
CA LYS A 120 -10.10 -6.69 -3.21
C LYS A 120 -10.63 -6.98 -4.61
N TYR A 121 -11.95 -6.85 -4.80
CA TYR A 121 -12.55 -6.97 -6.13
C TYR A 121 -12.00 -5.91 -7.09
N PHE A 122 -11.78 -4.70 -6.59
CA PHE A 122 -11.15 -3.58 -7.29
C PHE A 122 -9.78 -3.25 -6.70
N GLY A 123 -8.87 -2.80 -7.54
CA GLY A 123 -7.54 -2.31 -7.21
C GLY A 123 -7.30 -0.92 -7.80
N LYS A 124 -6.67 -0.86 -8.98
CA LYS A 124 -6.37 0.37 -9.72
C LYS A 124 -7.59 1.27 -9.97
N GLN A 125 -8.76 0.69 -10.22
CA GLN A 125 -9.98 1.46 -10.50
C GLN A 125 -10.44 2.35 -9.35
N LYS A 126 -10.06 2.06 -8.10
CA LYS A 126 -10.43 2.87 -6.93
C LYS A 126 -9.98 4.32 -7.02
N ILE A 127 -8.86 4.58 -7.69
CA ILE A 127 -8.18 5.88 -7.68
C ILE A 127 -8.12 6.57 -9.03
N LEU A 128 -8.72 5.96 -10.08
CA LEU A 128 -8.72 6.52 -11.43
C LEU A 128 -10.09 6.44 -12.10
N ARG A 129 -10.23 7.15 -13.22
CA ARG A 129 -11.37 7.06 -14.16
C ARG A 129 -10.85 6.99 -15.58
N THR A 130 -11.38 6.06 -16.35
CA THR A 130 -10.98 5.82 -17.74
C THR A 130 -12.13 5.97 -18.73
N SER A 131 -13.35 6.19 -18.23
CA SER A 131 -14.55 6.38 -19.06
C SER A 131 -15.58 7.26 -18.32
N PRO A 132 -16.59 7.80 -19.01
CA PRO A 132 -17.70 8.52 -18.37
C PRO A 132 -18.58 7.60 -17.52
N ASN A 133 -18.62 6.31 -17.86
CA ASN A 133 -19.40 5.31 -17.13
C ASN A 133 -18.52 4.73 -16.01
N ILE A 134 -18.75 5.18 -14.79
CA ILE A 134 -18.09 4.65 -13.59
C ILE A 134 -19.01 3.62 -12.93
N HIS A 135 -18.43 2.55 -12.43
CA HIS A 135 -19.18 1.59 -11.63
C HIS A 135 -19.70 2.26 -10.34
N PRO A 136 -20.99 2.12 -9.95
CA PRO A 136 -21.55 2.80 -8.78
C PRO A 136 -20.77 2.55 -7.49
N PHE A 137 -20.25 1.34 -7.29
CA PHE A 137 -19.38 1.00 -6.16
C PHE A 137 -18.10 1.85 -6.13
N ILE A 138 -17.46 2.06 -7.27
CA ILE A 138 -16.25 2.89 -7.38
C ILE A 138 -16.58 4.36 -7.14
N GLU A 139 -17.71 4.85 -7.67
CA GLU A 139 -18.16 6.21 -7.41
C GLU A 139 -18.37 6.46 -5.91
N GLN A 140 -19.04 5.53 -5.22
CA GLN A 140 -19.23 5.59 -3.77
C GLN A 140 -17.91 5.52 -3.03
N HIS A 141 -16.98 4.64 -3.43
CA HIS A 141 -15.65 4.51 -2.87
C HIS A 141 -14.85 5.82 -3.01
N GLN A 142 -14.84 6.41 -4.21
CA GLN A 142 -14.17 7.70 -4.43
C GLN A 142 -14.80 8.83 -3.62
N GLN A 143 -16.13 8.82 -3.45
CA GLN A 143 -16.81 9.81 -2.60
C GLN A 143 -16.41 9.64 -1.14
N MET A 144 -16.33 8.42 -0.63
CA MET A 144 -16.02 8.13 0.77
C MET A 144 -14.57 8.46 1.14
N TYR A 145 -13.62 8.05 0.31
CA TYR A 145 -12.20 8.11 0.66
C TYR A 145 -11.44 9.25 -0.02
N TYR A 146 -11.95 9.79 -1.14
CA TYR A 146 -11.20 10.71 -2.00
C TYR A 146 -11.96 12.00 -2.30
N GLY A 147 -13.05 12.30 -1.59
CA GLY A 147 -13.87 13.50 -1.83
C GLY A 147 -14.48 13.55 -3.24
N GLY A 148 -14.79 12.37 -3.82
CA GLY A 148 -15.35 12.21 -5.16
C GLY A 148 -14.35 12.44 -6.32
N VAL A 149 -13.04 12.39 -6.03
CA VAL A 149 -11.99 12.67 -7.01
C VAL A 149 -11.24 11.39 -7.38
N ALA A 150 -11.10 11.11 -8.68
CA ALA A 150 -10.10 10.19 -9.20
C ALA A 150 -8.73 10.89 -9.14
N TRP A 151 -8.05 10.80 -8.01
CA TRP A 151 -6.87 11.61 -7.74
C TRP A 151 -5.67 11.29 -8.67
N ALA A 152 -5.57 10.06 -9.18
CA ALA A 152 -4.56 9.72 -10.17
C ALA A 152 -4.76 10.52 -11.48
N ASN A 153 -6.01 10.70 -11.94
CA ASN A 153 -6.32 11.56 -13.08
C ASN A 153 -6.02 13.04 -12.78
N ALA A 154 -6.31 13.48 -11.54
CA ALA A 154 -6.02 14.85 -11.15
C ALA A 154 -4.51 15.15 -11.20
N LEU A 155 -3.67 14.22 -10.76
CA LEU A 155 -2.21 14.33 -10.90
C LEU A 155 -1.76 14.31 -12.36
N ALA A 156 -2.31 13.42 -13.18
CA ALA A 156 -1.96 13.37 -14.60
C ALA A 156 -2.24 14.72 -15.29
N ARG A 157 -3.41 15.36 -15.01
CA ARG A 157 -3.74 16.69 -15.56
C ARG A 157 -2.80 17.81 -15.10
N ARG A 158 -2.05 17.62 -14.00
CA ARG A 158 -1.02 18.57 -13.54
C ARG A 158 0.31 18.42 -14.28
N GLY A 159 0.40 17.53 -15.27
CA GLY A 159 1.60 17.37 -16.08
C GLY A 159 2.47 16.16 -15.68
N TYR A 160 1.89 15.19 -14.99
CA TYR A 160 2.60 13.95 -14.64
C TYR A 160 2.26 12.79 -15.58
N GLY A 161 3.25 11.91 -15.81
CA GLY A 161 3.00 10.55 -16.27
C GLY A 161 2.67 9.68 -15.06
N VAL A 162 1.42 9.22 -14.93
CA VAL A 162 0.93 8.49 -13.76
C VAL A 162 0.69 7.04 -14.09
N LEU A 163 1.34 6.12 -13.38
CA LEU A 163 1.11 4.68 -13.48
C LEU A 163 0.35 4.18 -12.27
N VAL A 164 -0.76 3.48 -12.51
CA VAL A 164 -1.56 2.80 -11.49
C VAL A 164 -1.64 1.32 -11.84
N HIS A 165 -1.14 0.44 -10.98
CA HIS A 165 -1.15 -1.00 -11.18
C HIS A 165 -1.87 -1.72 -10.06
N ASP A 166 -2.36 -2.92 -10.36
CA ASP A 166 -2.88 -3.82 -9.34
C ASP A 166 -1.75 -4.55 -8.65
N VAL A 167 -1.89 -4.74 -7.34
CA VAL A 167 -0.98 -5.55 -6.53
C VAL A 167 -1.73 -6.78 -5.99
N PHE A 168 -1.00 -7.86 -5.73
CA PHE A 168 -1.59 -9.06 -5.12
C PHE A 168 -2.26 -8.77 -3.77
N PRO A 169 -3.53 -9.16 -3.53
CA PRO A 169 -4.45 -9.90 -4.39
C PRO A 169 -5.65 -9.02 -4.86
N PHE A 170 -5.41 -7.89 -5.49
CA PHE A 170 -6.45 -6.96 -5.94
C PHE A 170 -6.71 -7.08 -7.45
N GLU A 171 -7.96 -6.89 -7.85
CA GLU A 171 -8.48 -6.76 -9.22
C GLU A 171 -7.88 -7.80 -10.20
N SER A 172 -6.98 -7.42 -11.13
CA SER A 172 -6.35 -8.36 -12.06
C SER A 172 -5.48 -9.42 -11.36
N ARG A 173 -5.01 -9.13 -10.15
CA ARG A 173 -4.18 -10.02 -9.33
C ARG A 173 -4.99 -10.82 -8.30
N LYS A 174 -6.32 -10.73 -8.33
CA LYS A 174 -7.20 -11.39 -7.33
C LYS A 174 -7.14 -12.91 -7.41
N ILE A 175 -7.32 -13.57 -6.27
CA ILE A 175 -7.46 -15.01 -6.18
C ILE A 175 -8.90 -15.37 -6.56
N LYS A 176 -9.07 -16.28 -7.53
CA LYS A 176 -10.39 -16.79 -7.91
C LYS A 176 -10.79 -17.93 -6.97
N ALA A 177 -12.01 -17.90 -6.46
CA ALA A 177 -12.51 -18.96 -5.58
C ALA A 177 -12.49 -20.34 -6.24
N ALA A 178 -12.69 -20.41 -7.57
CA ALA A 178 -12.60 -21.65 -8.34
C ALA A 178 -11.20 -22.30 -8.34
N GLU A 179 -10.15 -21.57 -7.99
CA GLU A 179 -8.78 -22.07 -7.89
C GLU A 179 -8.48 -22.70 -6.52
N LEU A 180 -9.41 -22.57 -5.57
CA LEU A 180 -9.23 -23.06 -4.19
C LEU A 180 -9.94 -24.40 -3.95
N PRO A 181 -9.44 -25.22 -2.99
CA PRO A 181 -10.17 -26.41 -2.56
C PRO A 181 -11.59 -26.07 -2.06
N GLY A 182 -12.59 -26.84 -2.46
CA GLY A 182 -14.00 -26.58 -2.14
C GLY A 182 -14.28 -26.39 -0.64
N HIS A 183 -13.64 -27.20 0.23
CA HIS A 183 -13.78 -27.06 1.68
C HIS A 183 -13.21 -25.73 2.25
N VAL A 184 -12.21 -25.16 1.59
CA VAL A 184 -11.66 -23.85 1.95
C VAL A 184 -12.67 -22.76 1.60
N VAL A 185 -13.22 -22.80 0.39
CA VAL A 185 -14.25 -21.85 -0.07
C VAL A 185 -15.48 -21.93 0.84
N GLN A 186 -15.97 -23.13 1.14
CA GLN A 186 -17.11 -23.33 2.03
C GLN A 186 -16.88 -22.70 3.41
N ARG A 187 -15.71 -22.96 4.01
CA ARG A 187 -15.35 -22.35 5.30
C ARG A 187 -15.33 -20.82 5.27
N MET A 188 -14.91 -20.21 4.15
CA MET A 188 -14.87 -18.75 4.00
C MET A 188 -16.26 -18.12 3.81
N MET A 189 -17.19 -18.87 3.23
CA MET A 189 -18.54 -18.39 2.92
C MET A 189 -19.58 -18.74 4.00
N SER A 190 -19.26 -19.65 4.91
CA SER A 190 -20.16 -20.00 6.02
C SER A 190 -20.16 -18.92 7.07
N THR A 191 -21.35 -18.50 7.51
CA THR A 191 -21.51 -17.68 8.70
C THR A 191 -21.15 -18.49 9.95
N ALA A 192 -20.76 -17.84 11.04
CA ALA A 192 -20.28 -18.52 12.25
C ALA A 192 -21.32 -19.50 12.86
N ASP A 193 -22.59 -19.35 12.53
CA ASP A 193 -23.69 -20.20 12.98
C ASP A 193 -23.92 -21.46 12.12
N GLU A 194 -23.27 -21.56 10.94
CA GLU A 194 -23.44 -22.66 9.98
C GLU A 194 -22.27 -23.67 9.95
N VAL A 195 -21.29 -23.50 10.84
CA VAL A 195 -20.18 -24.46 10.96
C VAL A 195 -20.63 -25.67 11.75
N GLU A 196 -21.59 -26.44 11.21
CA GLU A 196 -21.76 -27.84 11.55
C GLU A 196 -20.53 -28.64 11.06
N GLU A 197 -20.15 -29.70 11.78
CA GLU A 197 -19.01 -30.55 11.43
C GLU A 197 -19.12 -31.00 9.97
N LEU A 198 -18.23 -30.49 9.12
CA LEU A 198 -18.16 -30.86 7.71
C LEU A 198 -17.89 -32.36 7.60
N THR A 199 -18.78 -33.09 6.96
CA THR A 199 -18.56 -34.52 6.68
C THR A 199 -17.50 -34.70 5.59
N PRO A 200 -16.82 -35.86 5.54
CA PRO A 200 -15.88 -36.16 4.45
C PRO A 200 -16.50 -36.10 3.05
N GLU A 201 -17.84 -36.18 2.94
CA GLU A 201 -18.56 -36.01 1.67
C GLU A 201 -18.74 -34.53 1.31
N ASP A 202 -18.95 -33.65 2.28
CA ASP A 202 -19.03 -32.22 2.06
C ASP A 202 -17.67 -31.65 1.60
N LEU A 203 -16.58 -32.23 2.09
CA LEU A 203 -15.22 -31.91 1.63
C LEU A 203 -14.96 -32.25 0.15
N LYS A 204 -15.78 -33.11 -0.45
CA LYS A 204 -15.68 -33.49 -1.87
C LYS A 204 -16.60 -32.71 -2.81
N LYS A 205 -17.58 -32.00 -2.27
CA LYS A 205 -18.46 -31.15 -3.09
C LYS A 205 -17.69 -29.91 -3.49
N SER A 206 -17.28 -29.86 -4.76
CA SER A 206 -16.79 -28.63 -5.38
C SER A 206 -17.96 -27.66 -5.46
N TYR A 207 -17.95 -26.62 -4.64
CA TYR A 207 -18.72 -25.44 -4.96
C TYR A 207 -18.05 -24.79 -6.17
N VAL A 208 -18.60 -25.01 -7.32
CA VAL A 208 -18.27 -24.26 -8.53
C VAL A 208 -18.92 -22.90 -8.34
N ILE A 209 -18.17 -21.94 -7.78
CA ILE A 209 -18.44 -20.54 -8.03
C ILE A 209 -18.02 -20.38 -9.49
N THR A 210 -19.01 -20.38 -10.38
CA THR A 210 -18.83 -20.21 -11.81
C THR A 210 -17.95 -19.00 -12.07
N ASP A 211 -17.07 -19.13 -13.06
CA ASP A 211 -16.19 -18.07 -13.55
C ASP A 211 -16.89 -16.72 -13.50
N TYR A 212 -16.35 -15.82 -12.69
CA TYR A 212 -16.73 -14.43 -12.74
C TYR A 212 -16.11 -13.83 -14.01
N GLU A 213 -16.70 -14.12 -15.16
CA GLU A 213 -16.52 -13.27 -16.33
C GLU A 213 -17.24 -11.96 -16.02
N VAL A 214 -16.48 -10.88 -15.98
CA VAL A 214 -16.96 -9.53 -15.70
C VAL A 214 -17.86 -9.10 -16.83
N ASP A 215 -19.17 -9.25 -16.66
CA ASP A 215 -20.15 -8.47 -17.39
C ASP A 215 -20.22 -7.09 -16.73
N GLU A 216 -20.06 -6.00 -17.48
CA GLU A 216 -19.96 -4.61 -17.01
C GLU A 216 -21.20 -4.12 -16.19
N GLN A 217 -22.17 -4.98 -15.92
CA GLN A 217 -23.38 -4.74 -15.15
C GLN A 217 -23.53 -5.66 -13.92
N GLU A 218 -22.44 -6.27 -13.42
CA GLU A 218 -22.59 -7.17 -12.28
C GLU A 218 -23.11 -6.47 -11.03
N HIS A 219 -24.13 -7.10 -10.45
CA HIS A 219 -24.83 -6.65 -9.24
C HIS A 219 -23.86 -6.42 -8.09
N SER A 220 -24.08 -5.34 -7.32
CA SER A 220 -23.34 -4.99 -6.10
C SER A 220 -23.13 -6.18 -5.16
N ASP A 221 -24.12 -7.05 -5.05
CA ASP A 221 -24.14 -8.23 -4.20
C ASP A 221 -22.94 -9.18 -4.48
N ARG A 222 -22.56 -9.38 -5.74
CA ARG A 222 -21.41 -10.22 -6.10
C ARG A 222 -20.06 -9.61 -5.71
N ILE A 223 -19.94 -8.28 -5.76
CA ILE A 223 -18.73 -7.56 -5.34
C ILE A 223 -18.58 -7.66 -3.83
N GLU A 224 -19.68 -7.49 -3.09
CA GLU A 224 -19.71 -7.62 -1.63
C GLU A 224 -19.39 -9.05 -1.19
N ASP A 225 -19.98 -10.07 -1.83
CA ASP A 225 -19.70 -11.47 -1.58
C ASP A 225 -18.21 -11.81 -1.82
N TYR A 226 -17.64 -11.33 -2.94
CA TYR A 226 -16.22 -11.53 -3.18
C TYR A 226 -15.34 -10.85 -2.13
N ASN A 227 -15.65 -9.62 -1.75
CA ASN A 227 -14.88 -8.90 -0.75
C ASN A 227 -14.99 -9.55 0.63
N ALA A 228 -16.15 -10.06 1.01
CA ALA A 228 -16.35 -10.85 2.24
C ALA A 228 -15.51 -12.14 2.22
N PHE A 229 -15.57 -12.91 1.14
CA PHE A 229 -14.73 -14.07 0.91
C PHE A 229 -13.23 -13.71 1.02
N ALA A 230 -12.79 -12.68 0.32
CA ALA A 230 -11.39 -12.25 0.27
C ALA A 230 -10.88 -11.74 1.63
N ALA A 231 -11.74 -11.15 2.46
CA ALA A 231 -11.42 -10.76 3.83
C ALA A 231 -11.16 -11.99 4.72
N GLN A 232 -12.02 -12.99 4.65
CA GLN A 232 -11.83 -14.25 5.38
C GLN A 232 -10.62 -15.06 4.90
N HIS A 233 -10.22 -14.89 3.64
CA HIS A 233 -9.11 -15.60 3.03
C HIS A 233 -7.73 -15.06 3.43
N GLU A 234 -7.63 -13.85 3.99
CA GLU A 234 -6.34 -13.23 4.35
C GLU A 234 -5.49 -14.09 5.29
N ASP A 235 -6.11 -14.72 6.28
CA ASP A 235 -5.43 -15.61 7.24
C ASP A 235 -4.75 -16.81 6.53
N ILE A 236 -5.43 -17.41 5.56
CA ILE A 236 -4.88 -18.53 4.78
C ILE A 236 -3.75 -18.04 3.86
N ILE A 237 -3.92 -16.91 3.18
CA ILE A 237 -2.88 -16.30 2.35
C ILE A 237 -1.61 -16.05 3.18
N ALA A 238 -1.75 -15.38 4.33
CA ALA A 238 -0.63 -15.05 5.19
C ALA A 238 0.12 -16.29 5.66
N LYS A 239 -0.61 -17.30 6.13
CA LYS A 239 -0.03 -18.59 6.56
C LYS A 239 0.67 -19.31 5.41
N SER A 240 0.07 -19.30 4.22
CA SER A 240 0.65 -19.95 3.03
C SER A 240 1.95 -19.26 2.60
N LEU A 241 1.98 -17.92 2.56
CA LEU A 241 3.18 -17.16 2.23
C LEU A 241 4.30 -17.39 3.25
N ILE A 242 3.99 -17.31 4.55
CA ILE A 242 4.96 -17.55 5.63
C ILE A 242 5.50 -18.99 5.55
N SER A 243 4.65 -19.97 5.26
CA SER A 243 5.07 -21.37 5.09
C SER A 243 5.96 -21.59 3.87
N ALA A 244 5.82 -20.75 2.84
CA ALA A 244 6.68 -20.74 1.65
C ALA A 244 7.96 -19.91 1.84
N GLY A 245 8.15 -19.28 3.00
CA GLY A 245 9.31 -18.43 3.30
C GLY A 245 9.20 -17.00 2.78
N TYR A 246 7.99 -16.53 2.50
CA TYR A 246 7.71 -15.15 2.08
C TYR A 246 6.91 -14.39 3.13
N THR A 247 6.95 -13.07 3.07
CA THR A 247 5.96 -12.22 3.74
C THR A 247 5.04 -11.57 2.72
N TRP A 248 3.82 -11.23 3.12
CA TRP A 248 2.93 -10.51 2.22
C TRP A 248 3.45 -9.11 1.86
N PRO A 249 3.99 -8.31 2.82
CA PRO A 249 4.69 -7.09 2.46
C PRO A 249 5.82 -7.29 1.44
N GLY A 250 6.58 -8.38 1.54
CA GLY A 250 7.61 -8.71 0.57
C GLY A 250 7.08 -8.93 -0.84
N VAL A 251 5.89 -9.51 -0.97
CA VAL A 251 5.25 -9.72 -2.28
C VAL A 251 4.87 -8.36 -2.90
N PHE A 252 4.12 -7.51 -2.19
CA PHE A 252 3.70 -6.25 -2.80
C PHE A 252 4.88 -5.28 -3.04
N VAL A 253 5.92 -5.27 -2.19
CA VAL A 253 7.12 -4.46 -2.45
C VAL A 253 7.84 -4.91 -3.71
N ALA A 254 7.90 -6.22 -3.96
CA ALA A 254 8.49 -6.74 -5.20
C ALA A 254 7.64 -6.33 -6.43
N GLU A 255 6.33 -6.38 -6.34
CA GLU A 255 5.40 -5.96 -7.40
C GLU A 255 5.43 -4.44 -7.64
N ASP A 256 5.53 -3.63 -6.58
CA ASP A 256 5.70 -2.17 -6.68
C ASP A 256 7.02 -1.79 -7.36
N ARG A 257 8.12 -2.48 -7.03
CA ARG A 257 9.40 -2.28 -7.71
C ARG A 257 9.34 -2.66 -9.19
N ALA A 258 8.64 -3.75 -9.50
CA ALA A 258 8.39 -4.16 -10.88
C ALA A 258 7.60 -3.08 -11.66
N ALA A 259 6.57 -2.51 -11.06
CA ALA A 259 5.82 -1.40 -11.65
C ALA A 259 6.69 -0.12 -11.79
N LEU A 260 7.57 0.13 -10.82
CA LEU A 260 8.55 1.23 -10.90
C LEU A 260 9.54 1.01 -12.06
N ASP A 261 9.99 -0.24 -12.30
CA ASP A 261 10.83 -0.57 -13.45
C ASP A 261 10.10 -0.25 -14.76
N VAL A 262 8.83 -0.63 -14.88
CA VAL A 262 7.97 -0.30 -16.03
C VAL A 262 7.86 1.22 -16.20
N LEU A 263 7.56 1.97 -15.14
CA LEU A 263 7.42 3.43 -15.19
C LEU A 263 8.73 4.10 -15.64
N CYS A 264 9.86 3.73 -15.03
CA CYS A 264 11.17 4.31 -15.32
C CYS A 264 11.72 3.94 -16.71
N SER A 265 11.24 2.86 -17.32
CA SER A 265 11.66 2.43 -18.67
C SER A 265 10.97 3.19 -19.79
N ARG A 266 9.93 3.95 -19.50
CA ARG A 266 9.16 4.69 -20.50
C ARG A 266 9.95 5.89 -21.02
N THR A 267 9.89 6.10 -22.32
CA THR A 267 10.55 7.25 -22.98
C THR A 267 9.83 8.57 -22.76
N ASP A 268 8.56 8.53 -22.39
CA ASP A 268 7.72 9.68 -22.07
C ASP A 268 7.69 10.01 -20.56
N VAL A 269 8.55 9.35 -19.76
CA VAL A 269 8.74 9.62 -18.33
C VAL A 269 10.20 9.96 -18.04
N ASP A 270 10.44 11.03 -17.29
CA ASP A 270 11.74 11.37 -16.76
C ASP A 270 12.05 10.51 -15.52
N SER A 271 12.85 9.49 -15.69
CA SER A 271 13.24 8.56 -14.63
C SER A 271 14.02 9.19 -13.47
N GLN A 272 14.52 10.43 -13.63
CA GLN A 272 15.17 11.18 -12.56
C GLN A 272 14.19 11.99 -11.71
N ARG A 273 12.93 12.09 -12.12
CA ARG A 273 11.86 12.83 -11.45
C ARG A 273 10.65 11.94 -11.19
N VAL A 274 10.85 10.84 -10.46
CA VAL A 274 9.79 9.90 -10.13
C VAL A 274 9.42 9.99 -8.65
N GLY A 275 8.13 9.97 -8.37
CA GLY A 275 7.57 9.95 -7.02
C GLY A 275 6.55 8.83 -6.81
N CYS A 276 6.11 8.67 -5.58
CA CYS A 276 4.98 7.79 -5.23
C CYS A 276 4.03 8.47 -4.24
N CYS A 277 2.77 8.08 -4.32
CA CYS A 277 1.70 8.59 -3.44
C CYS A 277 0.63 7.51 -3.26
N GLY A 278 0.05 7.42 -2.05
CA GLY A 278 -1.08 6.54 -1.80
C GLY A 278 -1.71 6.72 -0.43
N LEU A 279 -2.97 6.31 -0.31
CA LEU A 279 -3.74 6.28 0.94
C LEU A 279 -3.70 4.88 1.55
N SER A 280 -3.63 4.79 2.89
CA SER A 280 -3.82 3.55 3.65
C SER A 280 -2.77 2.50 3.28
N LEU A 281 -3.17 1.34 2.72
CA LEU A 281 -2.24 0.37 2.14
C LEU A 281 -1.33 1.04 1.09
N GLY A 282 -1.86 1.97 0.28
CA GLY A 282 -1.06 2.75 -0.66
C GLY A 282 -0.01 3.62 0.04
N GLY A 283 -0.32 4.16 1.23
CA GLY A 283 0.63 4.86 2.10
C GLY A 283 1.73 3.95 2.62
N LEU A 284 1.37 2.78 3.14
CA LEU A 284 2.33 1.74 3.56
C LEU A 284 3.27 1.33 2.41
N ARG A 285 2.70 1.11 1.22
CA ARG A 285 3.46 0.78 0.01
C ARG A 285 4.41 1.92 -0.38
N SER A 286 3.96 3.18 -0.25
CA SER A 286 4.82 4.35 -0.47
C SER A 286 6.00 4.38 0.48
N ASP A 287 5.80 4.06 1.77
CA ASP A 287 6.88 4.03 2.77
C ASP A 287 7.94 2.98 2.44
N TYR A 288 7.53 1.75 2.15
CA TYR A 288 8.47 0.70 1.80
C TYR A 288 9.18 0.98 0.48
N LEU A 289 8.45 1.37 -0.55
CA LEU A 289 9.03 1.64 -1.86
C LEU A 289 10.04 2.80 -1.78
N ALA A 290 9.66 3.91 -1.16
CA ALA A 290 10.51 5.09 -1.02
C ALA A 290 11.70 4.86 -0.07
N GLY A 291 11.52 4.09 0.99
CA GLY A 291 12.61 3.72 1.90
C GLY A 291 13.66 2.80 1.28
N LEU A 292 13.25 1.98 0.31
CA LEU A 292 14.08 0.90 -0.26
C LEU A 292 14.60 1.19 -1.68
N ASP A 293 14.08 2.21 -2.38
CA ASP A 293 14.43 2.47 -3.78
C ASP A 293 14.68 3.97 -4.04
N ASP A 294 15.94 4.33 -4.33
CA ASP A 294 16.37 5.72 -4.49
C ASP A 294 15.87 6.37 -5.79
N ARG A 295 15.25 5.61 -6.70
CA ARG A 295 14.56 6.17 -7.87
C ARG A 295 13.32 6.96 -7.49
N ILE A 296 12.73 6.68 -6.33
CA ILE A 296 11.66 7.49 -5.78
C ILE A 296 12.25 8.78 -5.18
N ARG A 297 12.17 9.86 -5.93
CA ARG A 297 12.76 11.17 -5.56
C ARG A 297 11.89 11.97 -4.60
N CYS A 298 10.58 11.74 -4.60
CA CYS A 298 9.62 12.36 -3.69
C CYS A 298 8.54 11.36 -3.28
N SER A 299 8.15 11.33 -2.00
CA SER A 299 7.06 10.44 -1.53
C SER A 299 6.00 11.22 -0.78
N VAL A 300 4.76 10.74 -0.93
CA VAL A 300 3.61 11.17 -0.13
C VAL A 300 2.92 9.94 0.46
N THR A 301 2.89 9.89 1.78
CA THR A 301 2.24 8.85 2.56
C THR A 301 0.97 9.41 3.18
N VAL A 302 -0.18 8.85 2.87
CA VAL A 302 -1.47 9.33 3.39
C VAL A 302 -2.15 8.23 4.20
N GLY A 303 -2.64 8.58 5.40
CA GLY A 303 -3.40 7.66 6.24
C GLY A 303 -2.65 6.38 6.59
N PHE A 304 -1.34 6.45 6.65
CA PHE A 304 -0.49 5.39 7.18
C PHE A 304 0.77 5.99 7.80
N MET A 305 0.84 6.05 9.10
CA MET A 305 2.08 6.22 9.88
C MET A 305 1.73 5.99 11.34
N THR A 306 2.42 5.05 11.99
CA THR A 306 2.21 4.73 13.39
C THR A 306 3.44 4.04 13.98
N THR A 307 3.29 3.42 15.15
CA THR A 307 4.33 2.62 15.82
C THR A 307 3.87 1.17 16.01
N TRP A 308 4.80 0.23 16.16
CA TRP A 308 4.44 -1.15 16.53
C TRP A 308 3.67 -1.23 17.85
N ARG A 309 3.90 -0.26 18.75
CA ARG A 309 3.19 -0.18 20.02
C ARG A 309 1.69 0.05 19.84
N ASP A 310 1.30 0.85 18.86
CA ASP A 310 -0.11 1.05 18.50
C ASP A 310 -0.78 -0.28 18.14
N LEU A 311 -0.15 -1.04 17.27
CA LEU A 311 -0.67 -2.33 16.83
C LEU A 311 -0.78 -3.34 17.99
N ILE A 312 0.19 -3.38 18.89
CA ILE A 312 0.17 -4.30 20.03
C ILE A 312 -0.97 -3.97 21.00
N LEU A 313 -1.20 -2.70 21.28
CA LEU A 313 -2.11 -2.29 22.35
C LEU A 313 -3.49 -1.87 21.88
N ASN A 314 -3.62 -1.31 20.68
CA ASN A 314 -4.84 -0.63 20.26
C ASN A 314 -5.53 -1.27 19.05
N ASN A 315 -4.82 -1.47 17.93
CA ASN A 315 -5.48 -1.52 16.62
C ASN A 315 -5.10 -2.71 15.72
N CYS A 316 -4.39 -3.75 16.17
CA CYS A 316 -3.98 -4.83 15.27
C CYS A 316 -5.16 -5.55 14.58
N TYR A 317 -6.33 -5.59 15.21
CA TYR A 317 -7.52 -6.29 14.70
C TYR A 317 -8.18 -5.58 13.50
N THR A 318 -7.90 -4.29 13.30
CA THR A 318 -8.46 -3.51 12.18
C THR A 318 -7.60 -3.62 10.92
N HIS A 319 -6.38 -4.13 11.05
CA HIS A 319 -5.40 -4.15 10.00
C HIS A 319 -5.31 -5.50 9.28
N THR A 320 -5.10 -5.42 7.97
CA THR A 320 -4.82 -6.57 7.11
C THR A 320 -3.47 -7.23 7.46
N TRP A 321 -3.34 -8.52 7.18
CA TRP A 321 -2.07 -9.24 7.25
C TRP A 321 -0.96 -8.65 6.36
N MET A 322 -1.32 -7.81 5.39
CA MET A 322 -0.37 -7.09 4.52
C MET A 322 0.53 -6.09 5.27
N LEU A 323 0.24 -5.80 6.54
CA LEU A 323 1.03 -4.89 7.36
C LEU A 323 2.24 -5.58 8.02
N TYR A 324 2.16 -6.88 8.25
CA TYR A 324 3.02 -7.57 9.22
C TYR A 324 4.25 -8.21 8.59
N ILE A 325 5.44 -7.77 9.02
CA ILE A 325 6.73 -8.40 8.73
C ILE A 325 7.24 -9.02 10.04
N PRO A 326 7.33 -10.36 10.13
CA PRO A 326 7.84 -11.01 11.33
C PRO A 326 9.21 -10.47 11.74
N LEU A 327 9.39 -10.20 13.02
CA LEU A 327 10.62 -9.75 13.65
C LEU A 327 11.08 -8.32 13.34
N LEU A 328 10.47 -7.60 12.40
CA LEU A 328 10.92 -6.24 12.05
C LEU A 328 10.90 -5.30 13.26
N SER A 329 9.89 -5.41 14.12
CA SER A 329 9.76 -4.62 15.35
C SER A 329 10.94 -4.72 16.31
N ARG A 330 11.77 -5.77 16.21
CA ARG A 330 12.99 -5.93 17.00
C ARG A 330 14.11 -5.00 16.57
N TYR A 331 14.08 -4.57 15.33
CA TYR A 331 15.18 -3.83 14.70
C TYR A 331 14.84 -2.36 14.51
N MET A 332 13.59 -2.06 14.12
CA MET A 332 13.14 -0.71 13.78
C MET A 332 11.63 -0.55 13.90
N ASP A 333 11.16 0.68 13.84
CA ASP A 333 9.75 1.02 13.75
C ASP A 333 9.37 1.53 12.35
N PHE A 334 8.07 1.76 12.07
CA PHE A 334 7.61 2.26 10.78
C PHE A 334 8.26 3.60 10.37
N PRO A 335 8.43 4.59 11.28
CA PRO A 335 9.14 5.82 10.91
C PRO A 335 10.60 5.58 10.49
N ASP A 336 11.27 4.55 11.02
CA ASP A 336 12.61 4.21 10.55
C ASP A 336 12.60 3.71 9.10
N VAL A 337 11.54 2.98 8.69
CA VAL A 337 11.40 2.48 7.30
C VAL A 337 11.33 3.64 6.32
N LEU A 338 10.42 4.60 6.53
CA LEU A 338 10.36 5.80 5.70
C LEU A 338 11.63 6.64 5.86
N GLY A 339 12.18 6.73 7.06
CA GLY A 339 13.39 7.48 7.37
C GLY A 339 14.62 7.05 6.59
N MET A 340 14.69 5.77 6.11
CA MET A 340 15.80 5.28 5.29
C MET A 340 16.02 6.10 4.01
N ARG A 341 15.02 6.86 3.57
CA ARG A 341 15.16 7.69 2.37
C ARG A 341 15.74 9.08 2.61
N ALA A 342 15.84 9.55 3.85
CA ALA A 342 16.41 10.87 4.12
C ALA A 342 17.82 11.00 3.48
N PRO A 343 18.16 12.10 2.80
CA PRO A 343 17.50 13.41 2.81
C PRO A 343 16.42 13.63 1.73
N LEU A 344 15.98 12.63 1.01
CA LEU A 344 14.99 12.79 -0.07
C LEU A 344 13.62 13.23 0.49
N PRO A 345 12.88 14.12 -0.22
CA PRO A 345 11.65 14.72 0.27
C PRO A 345 10.53 13.73 0.60
N SER A 346 9.92 13.86 1.79
CA SER A 346 8.76 13.06 2.24
C SER A 346 7.69 13.94 2.86
N LEU A 347 6.44 13.68 2.51
CA LEU A 347 5.26 14.23 3.15
C LEU A 347 4.42 13.12 3.76
N VAL A 348 4.01 13.28 5.02
CA VAL A 348 3.06 12.38 5.68
C VAL A 348 1.79 13.14 6.04
N LEU A 349 0.65 12.65 5.57
CA LEU A 349 -0.67 13.21 5.88
C LEU A 349 -1.49 12.18 6.66
N ALA A 350 -2.08 12.61 7.77
CA ALA A 350 -2.94 11.82 8.63
C ALA A 350 -4.24 12.56 8.92
N THR A 351 -5.19 11.91 9.60
CA THR A 351 -6.44 12.51 10.02
C THR A 351 -6.67 12.32 11.53
N GLU A 352 -7.40 13.25 12.14
CA GLU A 352 -7.60 13.29 13.61
C GLU A 352 -8.55 12.19 14.10
N GLU A 353 -9.53 11.83 13.27
CA GLU A 353 -10.61 10.89 13.59
C GLU A 353 -10.43 9.54 12.90
N ASP A 354 -9.19 9.19 12.54
CA ASP A 354 -8.86 7.92 11.89
C ASP A 354 -9.10 6.76 12.87
N PRO A 355 -10.06 5.86 12.62
CA PRO A 355 -10.34 4.75 13.52
C PRO A 355 -9.27 3.64 13.47
N LEU A 356 -8.35 3.69 12.50
CA LEU A 356 -7.33 2.66 12.28
C LEU A 356 -6.05 2.92 13.08
N PHE A 357 -5.79 4.17 13.49
CA PHE A 357 -4.56 4.56 14.16
C PHE A 357 -4.81 5.43 15.38
N ASN A 358 -4.10 5.17 16.46
CA ASN A 358 -4.13 6.04 17.63
C ASN A 358 -3.35 7.33 17.35
N THR A 359 -4.01 8.49 17.44
CA THR A 359 -3.44 9.80 17.10
C THR A 359 -2.15 10.11 17.88
N GLU A 360 -2.01 9.67 19.12
CA GLU A 360 -0.80 9.89 19.91
C GLU A 360 0.37 9.03 19.40
N GLU A 361 0.11 7.83 18.92
CA GLU A 361 1.14 7.00 18.30
C GLU A 361 1.51 7.50 16.89
N VAL A 362 0.54 8.05 16.15
CA VAL A 362 0.82 8.79 14.89
C VAL A 362 1.78 9.95 15.17
N LYS A 363 1.46 10.82 16.13
CA LYS A 363 2.33 11.94 16.52
C LYS A 363 3.72 11.47 16.96
N ARG A 364 3.80 10.35 17.69
CA ARG A 364 5.08 9.76 18.11
C ARG A 364 5.93 9.35 16.91
N ALA A 365 5.32 8.73 15.92
CA ALA A 365 5.99 8.32 14.69
C ALA A 365 6.44 9.52 13.84
N LEU A 366 5.60 10.56 13.73
CA LEU A 366 5.93 11.80 13.03
C LEU A 366 7.09 12.54 13.69
N ASN A 367 7.09 12.65 15.03
CA ASN A 367 8.20 13.23 15.79
C ASN A 367 9.51 12.44 15.61
N ALA A 368 9.44 11.12 15.51
CA ALA A 368 10.61 10.30 15.21
C ALA A 368 11.17 10.61 13.80
N LEU A 369 10.32 10.78 12.80
CA LEU A 369 10.74 11.19 11.46
C LEU A 369 11.36 12.59 11.45
N GLU A 370 10.79 13.58 12.14
CA GLU A 370 11.41 14.90 12.29
C GLU A 370 12.83 14.79 12.87
N GLN A 371 13.03 13.96 13.89
CA GLN A 371 14.35 13.74 14.49
C GLN A 371 15.31 13.05 13.50
N VAL A 372 14.82 12.05 12.71
CA VAL A 372 15.62 11.39 11.68
C VAL A 372 16.09 12.40 10.63
N TYR A 373 15.19 13.21 10.08
CA TYR A 373 15.54 14.23 9.09
C TYR A 373 16.40 15.35 9.67
N GLY A 374 16.16 15.75 10.93
CA GLY A 374 17.01 16.68 11.66
C GLY A 374 18.43 16.16 11.84
N LYS A 375 18.58 14.90 12.27
CA LYS A 375 19.89 14.24 12.42
C LYS A 375 20.59 14.03 11.08
N ALA A 376 19.81 13.81 9.99
CA ALA A 376 20.32 13.72 8.62
C ALA A 376 20.73 15.08 8.03
N GLY A 377 20.51 16.21 8.72
CA GLY A 377 20.85 17.56 8.26
C GLY A 377 19.93 18.09 7.15
N SER A 378 18.71 17.59 7.04
CA SER A 378 17.74 17.95 6.00
C SER A 378 16.30 18.10 6.51
N PRO A 379 16.08 18.86 7.63
CA PRO A 379 14.76 18.96 8.24
C PRO A 379 13.70 19.57 7.29
N GLU A 380 14.09 20.40 6.34
CA GLU A 380 13.23 21.02 5.33
C GLU A 380 12.66 20.02 4.31
N ASN A 381 13.25 18.85 4.20
CA ASN A 381 12.81 17.79 3.28
C ASN A 381 11.80 16.83 3.91
N PHE A 382 11.39 17.06 5.14
CA PHE A 382 10.29 16.35 5.78
C PHE A 382 9.19 17.30 6.20
N SER A 383 7.95 16.96 5.86
CA SER A 383 6.76 17.68 6.30
C SER A 383 5.64 16.71 6.64
N TRP A 384 4.74 17.14 7.50
CA TRP A 384 3.55 16.39 7.85
C TRP A 384 2.39 17.30 8.22
N ALA A 385 1.18 16.76 8.13
CA ALA A 385 -0.02 17.42 8.64
C ALA A 385 -1.03 16.37 9.16
N ILE A 386 -1.80 16.75 10.17
CA ILE A 386 -2.96 16.00 10.65
C ILE A 386 -4.18 16.85 10.35
N HIS A 387 -5.06 16.35 9.48
CA HIS A 387 -6.27 17.03 9.02
C HIS A 387 -7.49 16.57 9.82
N PRO A 388 -8.54 17.38 9.92
CA PRO A 388 -9.82 16.92 10.47
C PRO A 388 -10.43 15.79 9.64
N GLY A 389 -11.22 14.94 10.28
CA GLY A 389 -12.02 13.92 9.61
C GLY A 389 -11.51 12.50 9.75
N PRO A 390 -12.25 11.53 9.15
CA PRO A 390 -11.98 10.11 9.24
C PRO A 390 -10.84 9.68 8.31
N HIS A 391 -10.61 8.38 8.21
CA HIS A 391 -9.62 7.78 7.31
C HIS A 391 -9.90 8.08 5.84
N GLN A 392 -9.20 9.08 5.27
CA GLN A 392 -9.47 9.60 3.93
C GLN A 392 -8.28 10.34 3.33
N PHE A 393 -8.34 10.57 2.02
CA PHE A 393 -7.47 11.46 1.26
C PHE A 393 -8.35 12.46 0.50
N GLU A 394 -8.97 13.37 1.26
CA GLU A 394 -9.92 14.34 0.72
C GLU A 394 -9.20 15.50 -0.02
N ARG A 395 -9.98 16.39 -0.64
CA ARG A 395 -9.49 17.42 -1.58
C ARG A 395 -8.42 18.35 -1.01
N THR A 396 -8.50 18.73 0.26
CA THR A 396 -7.51 19.61 0.90
C THR A 396 -6.18 18.89 1.08
N MET A 397 -6.24 17.61 1.50
CA MET A 397 -5.08 16.75 1.60
C MET A 397 -4.45 16.49 0.22
N GLN A 398 -5.28 16.27 -0.81
CA GLN A 398 -4.81 16.11 -2.19
C GLN A 398 -4.10 17.38 -2.69
N THR A 399 -4.65 18.56 -2.41
CA THR A 399 -4.02 19.83 -2.77
C THR A 399 -2.62 19.94 -2.15
N GLN A 400 -2.49 19.70 -0.85
CA GLN A 400 -1.20 19.74 -0.16
C GLN A 400 -0.21 18.69 -0.70
N ALA A 401 -0.68 17.48 -0.97
CA ALA A 401 0.13 16.42 -1.55
C ALA A 401 0.64 16.78 -2.95
N PHE A 402 -0.23 17.33 -3.79
CA PHE A 402 0.12 17.72 -5.15
C PHE A 402 1.08 18.91 -5.19
N GLU A 403 0.89 19.91 -4.34
CA GLU A 403 1.84 21.03 -4.19
C GLU A 403 3.21 20.56 -3.69
N TRP A 404 3.26 19.54 -2.82
CA TRP A 404 4.52 18.93 -2.40
C TRP A 404 5.22 18.22 -3.55
N LEU A 405 4.49 17.43 -4.34
CA LEU A 405 5.02 16.75 -5.52
C LEU A 405 5.51 17.79 -6.57
N ASP A 406 4.72 18.83 -6.84
CA ASP A 406 5.10 19.90 -7.79
C ASP A 406 6.40 20.60 -7.37
N ARG A 407 6.56 20.90 -6.08
CA ARG A 407 7.75 21.55 -5.54
C ARG A 407 9.02 20.70 -5.73
N HIS A 408 8.92 19.39 -5.61
CA HIS A 408 10.08 18.50 -5.59
C HIS A 408 10.32 17.71 -6.88
N LEU A 409 9.31 17.60 -7.75
CA LEU A 409 9.39 16.87 -9.01
C LEU A 409 9.04 17.74 -10.22
N GLY A 410 8.33 18.85 -10.03
CA GLY A 410 7.93 19.76 -11.09
C GLY A 410 9.13 20.30 -11.89
N GLN A 411 8.87 20.90 -13.03
CA GLN A 411 9.89 21.68 -13.74
C GLN A 411 10.14 22.92 -12.87
N GLY A 412 11.37 23.08 -12.37
CA GLY A 412 11.78 24.36 -11.79
C GLY A 412 11.52 25.48 -12.79
N GLU A 413 10.94 26.57 -12.32
CA GLU A 413 10.79 27.80 -13.09
C GLU A 413 12.12 28.29 -13.64
#